data_e5600950c4b2a20ef5b3ddbffa1e2b94
#
_entry.id   e5600950c4b2a20ef5b3ddbffa1e2b94
#
_cell.length_a   1.000
_cell.length_b   1.000
_cell.length_c   1.000
_cell.angle_alpha   90.00
_cell.angle_beta   90.00
_cell.angle_gamma   90.00
#
_symmetry.space_group_name_H-M   'P 1'
#
loop_
_entity.id
_entity.type
_entity.pdbx_description
1 polymer ?
#
loop_
_entity_poly.entity_id
_entity_poly.type
_entity_poly.pdbx_seq_one_letter_code
_entity_poly.pdbx_strand_id
1 'polypeptide(L)'
;AWKYYHQLLPMIAQKTAGAERYKAEPYVYSSNIFGPESDKFGLANVSWLTGTAAWMYLAATQYLLGVRPTWDGLEIDPCLPEQLLPAKVTRVFRGCRYEITITKNQKLLLPHVDGRKQLTVTV
;
A
#
# COMPACT_ATOMS: atom_id res chain seq x y z
N ALA A 1 6.01 0.94 9.68
CA ALA A 1 5.71 1.18 8.26
C ALA A 1 4.34 1.81 8.07
N TRP A 2 3.24 1.19 8.56
CA TRP A 2 1.86 1.64 8.34
C TRP A 2 1.61 3.11 8.76
N LYS A 3 2.08 3.53 9.93
CA LYS A 3 1.89 4.91 10.42
C LYS A 3 2.34 5.95 9.38
N TYR A 4 3.55 5.79 8.85
CA TYR A 4 4.10 6.74 7.87
C TYR A 4 3.40 6.62 6.51
N TYR A 5 3.12 5.40 6.07
CA TYR A 5 2.35 5.18 4.84
C TYR A 5 0.99 5.89 4.90
N HIS A 6 0.26 5.71 6.00
CA HIS A 6 -1.06 6.32 6.21
C HIS A 6 -0.98 7.85 6.23
N GLN A 7 0.04 8.44 6.86
CA GLN A 7 0.24 9.89 6.89
C GLN A 7 0.49 10.49 5.51
N LEU A 8 1.08 9.73 4.58
CA LEU A 8 1.38 10.16 3.22
C LEU A 8 0.21 10.01 2.26
N LEU A 9 -0.89 9.36 2.67
CA LEU A 9 -2.09 9.31 1.83
C LEU A 9 -2.63 10.73 1.58
N PRO A 10 -2.90 11.12 0.32
CA PRO A 10 -3.28 12.50 -0.01
C PRO A 10 -4.46 13.02 0.82
N MET A 11 -5.52 12.22 0.96
CA MET A 11 -6.68 12.59 1.78
C MET A 11 -6.34 12.81 3.27
N ILE A 12 -5.39 12.07 3.80
CA ILE A 12 -4.97 12.19 5.20
C ILE A 12 -4.06 13.41 5.37
N ALA A 13 -3.13 13.60 4.45
CA ALA A 13 -2.24 14.77 4.45
C ALA A 13 -3.04 16.07 4.33
N GLN A 14 -4.00 16.13 3.40
CA GLN A 14 -4.88 17.30 3.23
C GLN A 14 -5.75 17.54 4.48
N LYS A 15 -6.35 16.48 5.04
CA LYS A 15 -7.16 16.60 6.28
C LYS A 15 -6.32 17.14 7.45
N THR A 16 -5.08 16.71 7.54
CA THR A 16 -4.17 17.12 8.63
C THR A 16 -3.68 18.56 8.46
N ALA A 17 -3.31 18.95 7.26
CA ALA A 17 -2.81 20.30 6.97
C ALA A 17 -3.94 21.34 6.83
N GLY A 18 -5.15 20.92 6.47
CA GLY A 18 -6.26 21.75 6.02
C GLY A 18 -6.18 22.04 4.52
N ALA A 19 -7.32 22.04 3.85
CA ALA A 19 -7.40 22.19 2.39
C ALA A 19 -6.76 23.50 1.90
N GLU A 20 -7.00 24.60 2.63
CA GLU A 20 -6.47 25.95 2.32
C GLU A 20 -4.94 26.02 2.37
N ARG A 21 -4.32 25.19 3.19
CA ARG A 21 -2.87 25.13 3.33
C ARG A 21 -2.27 24.11 2.39
N TYR A 22 -2.89 22.93 2.27
CA TYR A 22 -2.41 21.84 1.44
C TYR A 22 -2.43 22.19 -0.06
N LYS A 23 -3.52 22.78 -0.54
CA LYS A 23 -3.72 23.31 -1.90
C LYS A 23 -3.57 22.30 -3.04
N ALA A 24 -3.46 21.02 -2.78
CA ALA A 24 -3.48 19.97 -3.78
C ALA A 24 -4.73 19.09 -3.65
N GLU A 25 -5.01 18.33 -4.68
CA GLU A 25 -6.17 17.44 -4.72
C GLU A 25 -6.02 16.29 -3.70
N PRO A 26 -7.11 15.92 -2.97
CA PRO A 26 -7.04 14.89 -1.91
C PRO A 26 -6.86 13.46 -2.42
N TYR A 27 -6.87 13.27 -3.73
CA TYR A 27 -6.75 11.97 -4.40
C TYR A 27 -5.48 11.84 -5.26
N VAL A 28 -4.59 12.83 -5.21
CA VAL A 28 -3.33 12.85 -5.99
C VAL A 28 -2.14 12.97 -5.05
N TYR A 29 -1.15 12.13 -5.26
CA TYR A 29 0.13 12.29 -4.57
C TYR A 29 0.88 13.51 -5.08
N SER A 30 1.35 14.35 -4.16
CA SER A 30 2.28 15.43 -4.46
C SER A 30 3.72 14.92 -4.46
N SER A 31 4.61 15.65 -5.13
CA SER A 31 6.05 15.34 -5.15
C SER A 31 6.68 15.56 -3.78
N ASN A 32 6.25 16.61 -3.07
CA ASN A 32 6.69 16.93 -1.73
C ASN A 32 5.64 17.79 -0.99
N ILE A 33 5.76 17.82 0.32
CA ILE A 33 5.01 18.70 1.22
C ILE A 33 6.05 19.47 2.03
N PHE A 34 5.87 20.78 2.12
CA PHE A 34 6.81 21.64 2.87
C PHE A 34 6.77 21.30 4.36
N GLY A 35 7.97 21.07 4.92
CA GLY A 35 8.17 20.73 6.32
C GLY A 35 8.02 21.91 7.27
N PRO A 36 8.11 21.67 8.61
CA PRO A 36 7.83 22.66 9.64
C PRO A 36 8.79 23.86 9.65
N GLU A 37 9.98 23.70 9.08
CA GLU A 37 10.97 24.79 8.98
C GLU A 37 10.69 25.79 7.86
N SER A 38 9.67 25.52 7.03
CA SER A 38 9.31 26.38 5.92
C SER A 38 8.18 27.35 6.30
N ASP A 39 8.26 28.57 5.77
CA ASP A 39 7.16 29.53 5.79
C ASP A 39 5.88 29.01 5.09
N LYS A 40 6.04 28.01 4.23
CA LYS A 40 4.99 27.31 3.49
C LYS A 40 4.62 25.96 4.12
N PHE A 41 4.88 25.75 5.38
CA PHE A 41 4.61 24.49 6.08
C PHE A 41 3.21 23.92 5.77
N GLY A 42 3.17 22.66 5.31
CA GLY A 42 1.96 21.93 4.97
C GLY A 42 1.45 22.16 3.54
N LEU A 43 2.06 23.08 2.77
CA LEU A 43 1.75 23.25 1.34
C LEU A 43 2.28 22.07 0.56
N ALA A 44 1.43 21.42 -0.21
CA ALA A 44 1.82 20.40 -1.19
C ALA A 44 2.30 21.07 -2.49
N ASN A 45 3.34 20.51 -3.08
CA ASN A 45 3.96 21.06 -4.28
C ASN A 45 3.98 20.03 -5.39
N VAL A 46 3.68 20.47 -6.61
CA VAL A 46 3.69 19.65 -7.82
C VAL A 46 2.90 18.34 -7.67
N SER A 47 1.61 18.40 -7.88
CA SER A 47 0.76 17.23 -8.07
C SER A 47 0.80 16.76 -9.53
N TRP A 48 0.46 15.50 -9.80
CA TRP A 48 0.42 14.83 -11.10
C TRP A 48 1.79 14.52 -11.75
N LEU A 49 2.79 15.35 -11.56
CA LEU A 49 4.12 15.18 -12.14
C LEU A 49 5.09 14.55 -11.14
N THR A 50 4.76 13.34 -10.66
CA THR A 50 5.58 12.67 -9.64
C THR A 50 5.55 11.15 -9.78
N GLY A 51 6.67 10.51 -9.46
CA GLY A 51 6.76 9.06 -9.29
C GLY A 51 6.20 8.54 -7.95
N THR A 52 5.74 9.44 -7.07
CA THR A 52 5.29 9.06 -5.71
C THR A 52 4.15 8.04 -5.74
N ALA A 53 3.19 8.18 -6.66
CA ALA A 53 2.08 7.24 -6.78
C ALA A 53 2.55 5.81 -7.06
N ALA A 54 3.51 5.64 -7.98
CA ALA A 54 4.09 4.33 -8.29
C ALA A 54 4.83 3.74 -7.10
N TRP A 55 5.63 4.54 -6.41
CA TRP A 55 6.34 4.12 -5.20
C TRP A 55 5.40 3.74 -4.06
N MET A 56 4.34 4.51 -3.84
CA MET A 56 3.34 4.20 -2.82
C MET A 56 2.54 2.95 -3.17
N TYR A 57 2.27 2.70 -4.46
CA TYR A 57 1.67 1.44 -4.91
C TYR A 57 2.58 0.25 -4.62
N LEU A 58 3.89 0.36 -4.91
CA LEU A 58 4.86 -0.68 -4.57
C LEU A 58 4.97 -0.89 -3.05
N ALA A 59 4.99 0.20 -2.28
CA ALA A 59 5.01 0.14 -0.82
C ALA A 59 3.77 -0.60 -0.27
N ALA A 60 2.58 -0.31 -0.82
CA ALA A 60 1.36 -1.01 -0.41
C ALA A 60 1.38 -2.49 -0.76
N THR A 61 1.71 -2.82 -2.02
CA THR A 61 1.54 -4.18 -2.53
C THR A 61 2.68 -5.11 -2.13
N GLN A 62 3.93 -4.63 -2.19
CA GLN A 62 5.10 -5.46 -1.96
C GLN A 62 5.61 -5.45 -0.52
N TYR A 63 5.34 -4.37 0.24
CA TYR A 63 5.87 -4.23 1.60
C TYR A 63 4.81 -4.24 2.69
N LEU A 64 3.63 -3.65 2.49
CA LEU A 64 2.55 -3.75 3.47
C LEU A 64 1.75 -5.05 3.30
N LEU A 65 1.21 -5.29 2.10
CA LEU A 65 0.56 -6.56 1.77
C LEU A 65 1.57 -7.71 1.62
N GLY A 66 2.84 -7.39 1.41
CA GLY A 66 3.93 -8.33 1.38
C GLY A 66 3.92 -9.31 0.21
N VAL A 67 3.26 -8.95 -0.92
CA VAL A 67 3.17 -9.84 -2.08
C VAL A 67 4.20 -9.43 -3.12
N ARG A 68 5.36 -10.05 -3.07
CA ARG A 68 6.55 -9.69 -3.88
C ARG A 68 6.86 -10.75 -4.94
N PRO A 69 6.99 -10.38 -6.22
CA PRO A 69 7.56 -11.27 -7.23
C PRO A 69 9.07 -11.41 -7.01
N THR A 70 9.55 -12.64 -7.03
CA THR A 70 10.97 -13.00 -6.98
C THR A 70 11.35 -13.88 -8.16
N TRP A 71 12.64 -14.16 -8.34
CA TRP A 71 13.11 -15.08 -9.39
C TRP A 71 12.55 -16.49 -9.18
N ASP A 72 12.49 -16.94 -7.94
CA ASP A 72 12.07 -18.30 -7.58
C ASP A 72 10.55 -18.45 -7.49
N GLY A 73 9.81 -17.34 -7.36
CA GLY A 73 8.36 -17.41 -7.21
C GLY A 73 7.69 -16.12 -6.70
N LEU A 74 6.60 -16.29 -5.99
CA LEU A 74 5.88 -15.24 -5.32
C LEU A 74 6.12 -15.36 -3.81
N GLU A 75 6.85 -14.40 -3.25
CA GLU A 75 7.07 -14.30 -1.81
C GLU A 75 5.87 -13.61 -1.16
N ILE A 76 5.42 -14.12 -0.01
CA ILE A 76 4.30 -13.56 0.74
C ILE A 76 4.76 -13.35 2.18
N ASP A 77 4.99 -12.08 2.53
CA ASP A 77 5.50 -11.64 3.83
C ASP A 77 4.79 -10.34 4.25
N PRO A 78 3.52 -10.45 4.73
CA PRO A 78 2.72 -9.27 5.06
C PRO A 78 3.19 -8.56 6.34
N CYS A 79 3.14 -7.23 6.30
CA CYS A 79 3.42 -6.33 7.42
C CYS A 79 2.22 -5.39 7.66
N LEU A 80 1.05 -5.99 7.90
CA LEU A 80 -0.20 -5.26 8.11
C LEU A 80 -0.51 -5.10 9.60
N PRO A 81 -1.04 -3.93 10.02
CA PRO A 81 -1.60 -3.79 11.35
C PRO A 81 -2.93 -4.55 11.45
N GLU A 82 -3.26 -5.03 12.65
CA GLU A 82 -4.46 -5.83 12.92
C GLU A 82 -5.76 -5.20 12.40
N GLN A 83 -5.86 -3.87 12.45
CA GLN A 83 -7.04 -3.11 12.01
C GLN A 83 -7.33 -3.23 10.50
N LEU A 84 -6.38 -3.71 9.70
CA LEU A 84 -6.53 -3.94 8.26
C LEU A 84 -6.77 -5.42 7.93
N LEU A 85 -6.89 -6.26 8.93
CA LEU A 85 -7.20 -7.68 8.75
C LEU A 85 -8.70 -7.95 8.91
N PRO A 86 -9.28 -8.90 8.19
CA PRO A 86 -8.66 -9.68 7.13
C PRO A 86 -8.46 -8.87 5.83
N ALA A 87 -7.33 -9.07 5.14
CA ALA A 87 -7.05 -8.46 3.86
C ALA A 87 -7.09 -9.50 2.73
N LYS A 88 -7.58 -9.10 1.56
CA LYS A 88 -7.62 -9.96 0.36
C LYS A 88 -6.85 -9.31 -0.78
N VAL A 89 -5.99 -10.09 -1.43
CA VAL A 89 -5.18 -9.65 -2.55
C VAL A 89 -5.35 -10.62 -3.70
N THR A 90 -5.59 -10.09 -4.89
CA THR A 90 -5.52 -10.87 -6.13
C THR A 90 -4.27 -10.45 -6.90
N ARG A 91 -3.42 -11.41 -7.23
CA ARG A 91 -2.20 -11.19 -8.00
C ARG A 91 -2.12 -12.16 -9.16
N VAL A 92 -1.88 -11.64 -10.36
CA VAL A 92 -1.51 -12.50 -11.51
C VAL A 92 0.02 -12.51 -11.58
N PHE A 93 0.59 -13.72 -11.59
CA PHE A 93 2.03 -13.90 -11.67
C PHE A 93 2.35 -15.18 -12.46
N ARG A 94 3.18 -15.07 -13.50
CA ARG A 94 3.59 -16.18 -14.40
C ARG A 94 2.40 -16.99 -14.92
N GLY A 95 1.34 -16.31 -15.39
CA GLY A 95 0.15 -16.93 -15.94
C GLY A 95 -0.81 -17.56 -14.92
N CYS A 96 -0.46 -17.56 -13.64
CA CYS A 96 -1.33 -18.07 -12.57
C CYS A 96 -1.97 -16.91 -11.81
N ARG A 97 -3.27 -17.03 -11.49
CA ARG A 97 -4.01 -16.11 -10.63
C ARG A 97 -3.95 -16.58 -9.18
N TYR A 98 -3.40 -15.76 -8.32
CA TYR A 98 -3.32 -15.99 -6.87
C TYR A 98 -4.41 -15.17 -6.17
N GLU A 99 -5.22 -15.83 -5.36
CA GLU A 99 -6.18 -15.23 -4.46
C GLU A 99 -5.66 -15.43 -3.01
N ILE A 100 -5.13 -14.38 -2.43
CA ILE A 100 -4.40 -14.40 -1.17
C ILE A 100 -5.29 -13.77 -0.11
N THR A 101 -5.59 -14.50 0.96
CA THR A 101 -6.28 -13.98 2.13
C THR A 101 -5.30 -13.93 3.30
N ILE A 102 -5.10 -12.74 3.85
CA ILE A 102 -4.22 -12.49 5.00
C ILE A 102 -5.12 -12.37 6.23
N THR A 103 -4.92 -13.24 7.22
CA THR A 103 -5.73 -13.28 8.44
C THR A 103 -4.86 -13.35 9.68
N LYS A 104 -5.43 -13.03 10.84
CA LYS A 104 -4.80 -13.25 12.14
C LYS A 104 -5.15 -14.67 12.63
N ASN A 105 -4.14 -15.44 13.04
CA ASN A 105 -4.30 -16.74 13.74
C ASN A 105 -5.00 -17.89 12.97
N GLN A 106 -4.87 -17.97 11.63
CA GLN A 106 -5.31 -19.15 10.90
C GLN A 106 -4.16 -19.80 10.12
N LYS A 107 -4.07 -21.14 10.25
CA LYS A 107 -3.04 -21.96 9.61
C LYS A 107 -3.19 -21.97 8.08
N LEU A 108 -2.07 -21.97 7.38
CA LEU A 108 -2.00 -22.04 5.93
C LEU A 108 -2.78 -23.22 5.36
N LEU A 109 -3.76 -22.98 4.53
CA LEU A 109 -4.45 -23.98 3.72
C LEU A 109 -4.19 -23.67 2.24
N LEU A 110 -3.56 -24.60 1.55
CA LEU A 110 -3.29 -24.52 0.11
C LEU A 110 -4.19 -25.48 -0.66
N PRO A 111 -5.34 -25.08 -1.19
CA PRO A 111 -5.99 -25.87 -2.24
C PRO A 111 -5.45 -25.46 -3.59
N HIS A 112 -5.00 -26.45 -4.36
CA HIS A 112 -4.64 -26.27 -5.76
C HIS A 112 -5.86 -26.63 -6.63
N VAL A 113 -6.36 -25.70 -7.44
CA VAL A 113 -7.38 -25.96 -8.44
C VAL A 113 -7.08 -25.13 -9.71
N ASP A 114 -6.88 -25.83 -10.83
CA ASP A 114 -6.85 -25.34 -12.21
C ASP A 114 -6.43 -23.88 -12.44
N GLY A 115 -5.13 -23.60 -12.43
CA GLY A 115 -4.58 -22.29 -12.79
C GLY A 115 -4.91 -21.18 -11.81
N ARG A 116 -5.65 -21.45 -10.72
CA ARG A 116 -5.91 -20.57 -9.58
C ARG A 116 -5.31 -21.15 -8.32
N LYS A 117 -4.55 -20.35 -7.61
CA LYS A 117 -4.04 -20.70 -6.28
C LYS A 117 -4.69 -19.82 -5.24
N GLN A 118 -5.34 -20.45 -4.27
CA GLN A 118 -5.86 -19.77 -3.08
C GLN A 118 -4.86 -19.97 -1.94
N LEU A 119 -4.42 -18.86 -1.35
CA LEU A 119 -3.48 -18.84 -0.26
C LEU A 119 -4.09 -18.10 0.92
N THR A 120 -4.10 -18.74 2.09
CA THR A 120 -4.39 -18.04 3.34
C THR A 120 -3.08 -17.89 4.12
N VAL A 121 -2.68 -16.67 4.37
CA VAL A 121 -1.47 -16.34 5.12
C VAL A 121 -1.86 -15.81 6.48
N THR A 122 -1.21 -16.34 7.49
CA THR A 122 -1.38 -15.92 8.90
C THR A 122 -0.26 -14.96 9.29
N VAL A 123 -0.60 -13.89 9.97
CA VAL A 123 0.31 -12.87 10.51
C VAL A 123 0.28 -12.91 12.04
#